data_b783d7a57fa89023ea8e7b62a97b2e16
#
_entry.id   b783d7a57fa89023ea8e7b62a97b2e16
#
_cell.length_a   1.000
_cell.length_b   1.000
_cell.length_c   1.000
_cell.angle_alpha   90.00
_cell.angle_beta   90.00
_cell.angle_gamma   90.00
#
_symmetry.space_group_name_H-M   'P 1'
#
loop_
_entity.id
_entity.type
_entity.pdbx_description
1 polymer ?
#
loop_
_entity_poly.entity_id
_entity_poly.type
_entity_poly.pdbx_seq_one_letter_code
_entity_poly.pdbx_strand_id
1 'polypeptide(L)'
;MFDFFCANRMISETLQTYIERKLQPYGSPDYAYTVVNKKNPSEVLIVSSYPDEWVRLYRENNFQLTDPVILTAFKRTSPFTWDENITLMSDLRFTKIFTLAKQYDIVNGFTFVLHDHMNNLALLSLIIKGTDLDVLEQKLAAEKGALQIQLIDFNEQMYRLTGAMTDKWSPEADSDNSAIFTLRENEVLYWASMGKTYVETSAITGISVSTVKFHIKNVVSKLGVSNARQAIRLGVELDLIRPAASAAR
;
A
#
# COMPACT_ATOMS: atom_id res chain seq x y z
N MET A 1 11.67 -15.79 11.99
CA MET A 1 10.69 -15.17 11.09
C MET A 1 11.47 -14.17 10.26
N PHE A 2 11.70 -14.47 8.98
CA PHE A 2 12.38 -13.50 8.10
C PHE A 2 11.41 -12.34 7.90
N ASP A 3 11.82 -11.16 8.34
CA ASP A 3 11.07 -9.92 8.08
C ASP A 3 11.18 -9.64 6.59
N PHE A 4 10.17 -10.10 5.85
CA PHE A 4 10.02 -10.00 4.40
C PHE A 4 10.14 -8.56 3.90
N PHE A 5 9.70 -7.61 4.71
CA PHE A 5 9.73 -6.19 4.42
C PHE A 5 11.00 -5.49 4.94
N CYS A 6 11.83 -6.18 5.73
CA CYS A 6 13.13 -5.67 6.14
C CYS A 6 14.08 -5.72 4.93
N ALA A 7 14.54 -4.56 4.49
CA ALA A 7 15.37 -4.38 3.30
C ALA A 7 16.69 -5.17 3.41
N ASN A 8 16.68 -6.44 3.03
CA ASN A 8 17.90 -7.14 2.72
C ASN A 8 18.42 -6.55 1.39
N ARG A 9 19.44 -5.73 1.48
CA ARG A 9 20.04 -5.00 0.36
C ARG A 9 20.36 -5.93 -0.82
N MET A 10 20.91 -7.11 -0.55
CA MET A 10 21.24 -8.10 -1.58
C MET A 10 20.01 -8.59 -2.34
N ILE A 11 18.90 -8.84 -1.63
CA ILE A 11 17.62 -9.25 -2.25
C ILE A 11 17.07 -8.13 -3.13
N SER A 12 17.09 -6.89 -2.62
CA SER A 12 16.63 -5.73 -3.38
C SER A 12 17.44 -5.50 -4.63
N GLU A 13 18.78 -5.56 -4.57
CA GLU A 13 19.68 -5.40 -5.72
C GLU A 13 19.49 -6.53 -6.75
N THR A 14 19.32 -7.77 -6.29
CA THR A 14 19.07 -8.92 -7.18
C THR A 14 17.73 -8.78 -7.89
N LEU A 15 16.69 -8.40 -7.16
CA LEU A 15 15.35 -8.20 -7.72
C LEU A 15 15.32 -7.01 -8.67
N GLN A 16 16.01 -5.92 -8.34
CA GLN A 16 16.16 -4.75 -9.20
C GLN A 16 16.79 -5.14 -10.54
N THR A 17 17.93 -5.83 -10.51
CA THR A 17 18.62 -6.32 -11.74
C THR A 17 17.69 -7.22 -12.57
N TYR A 18 16.90 -8.06 -11.92
CA TYR A 18 15.94 -8.93 -12.60
C TYR A 18 14.85 -8.12 -13.31
N ILE A 19 14.24 -7.16 -12.60
CA ILE A 19 13.17 -6.30 -13.13
C ILE A 19 13.69 -5.46 -14.29
N GLU A 20 14.83 -4.79 -14.14
CA GLU A 20 15.45 -3.95 -15.18
C GLU A 20 15.69 -4.74 -16.47
N ARG A 21 16.26 -5.95 -16.37
CA ARG A 21 16.46 -6.82 -17.53
C ARG A 21 15.14 -7.17 -18.24
N LYS A 22 14.09 -7.42 -17.47
CA LYS A 22 12.76 -7.77 -18.00
C LYS A 22 12.03 -6.59 -18.61
N LEU A 23 12.29 -5.36 -18.14
CA LEU A 23 11.71 -4.14 -18.68
C LEU A 23 12.47 -3.57 -19.88
N GLN A 24 13.68 -4.06 -20.18
CA GLN A 24 14.47 -3.61 -21.30
C GLN A 24 13.74 -3.64 -22.66
N PRO A 25 12.97 -4.70 -23.01
CA PRO A 25 12.21 -4.73 -24.28
C PRO A 25 11.15 -3.63 -24.38
N TYR A 26 10.72 -3.06 -23.26
CA TYR A 26 9.70 -2.00 -23.19
C TYR A 26 10.30 -0.59 -23.19
N GLY A 27 11.62 -0.47 -23.41
CA GLY A 27 12.32 0.82 -23.48
C GLY A 27 12.90 1.28 -22.14
N SER A 28 13.09 0.37 -21.19
CA SER A 28 13.67 0.66 -19.86
C SER A 28 12.98 1.87 -19.18
N PRO A 29 11.66 1.83 -19.01
CA PRO A 29 10.96 2.92 -18.36
C PRO A 29 11.40 3.06 -16.91
N ASP A 30 11.31 4.26 -16.34
CA ASP A 30 11.41 4.39 -14.89
C ASP A 30 10.25 3.68 -14.21
N TYR A 31 10.55 2.96 -13.15
CA TYR A 31 9.58 2.09 -12.51
C TYR A 31 9.67 2.09 -10.98
N ALA A 32 8.56 1.73 -10.36
CA ALA A 32 8.53 1.27 -8.99
C ALA A 32 7.75 -0.05 -8.90
N TYR A 33 8.41 -1.10 -8.42
CA TYR A 33 7.78 -2.32 -7.96
C TYR A 33 7.58 -2.21 -6.46
N THR A 34 6.32 -2.23 -6.02
CA THR A 34 5.94 -2.01 -4.62
C THR A 34 5.07 -3.16 -4.14
N VAL A 35 5.38 -3.73 -2.98
CA VAL A 35 4.55 -4.75 -2.33
C VAL A 35 4.13 -4.24 -0.96
N VAL A 36 2.83 -4.18 -0.71
CA VAL A 36 2.24 -3.69 0.54
C VAL A 36 1.52 -4.85 1.24
N ASN A 37 1.83 -5.06 2.51
CA ASN A 37 1.07 -6.00 3.34
C ASN A 37 -0.32 -5.42 3.62
N LYS A 38 -1.39 -6.09 3.15
CA LYS A 38 -2.76 -5.59 3.36
C LYS A 38 -3.21 -5.63 4.81
N LYS A 39 -2.64 -6.51 5.65
CA LYS A 39 -2.93 -6.56 7.09
C LYS A 39 -2.20 -5.46 7.86
N ASN A 40 -1.01 -5.06 7.37
CA ASN A 40 -0.21 -4.00 7.96
C ASN A 40 0.45 -3.15 6.85
N PRO A 41 -0.26 -2.16 6.27
CA PRO A 41 0.26 -1.34 5.18
C PRO A 41 1.47 -0.46 5.54
N SER A 42 1.88 -0.40 6.82
CA SER A 42 3.16 0.20 7.19
C SER A 42 4.34 -0.64 6.71
N GLU A 43 4.14 -1.94 6.49
CA GLU A 43 5.11 -2.86 5.92
C GLU A 43 5.05 -2.79 4.40
N VAL A 44 6.12 -2.25 3.79
CA VAL A 44 6.23 -2.06 2.35
C VAL A 44 7.61 -2.43 1.84
N LEU A 45 7.65 -3.24 0.78
CA LEU A 45 8.83 -3.45 -0.04
C LEU A 45 8.76 -2.50 -1.24
N ILE A 46 9.83 -1.76 -1.51
CA ILE A 46 9.95 -0.90 -2.68
C ILE A 46 11.27 -1.22 -3.38
N VAL A 47 11.19 -1.61 -4.64
CA VAL A 47 12.32 -1.78 -5.56
C VAL A 47 12.04 -0.90 -6.78
N SER A 48 12.89 0.09 -7.05
CA SER A 48 12.61 1.08 -8.09
C SER A 48 13.88 1.62 -8.73
N SER A 49 13.73 2.21 -9.91
CA SER A 49 14.74 3.02 -10.57
C SER A 49 14.70 4.50 -10.14
N TYR A 50 13.77 4.86 -9.24
CA TYR A 50 13.64 6.23 -8.77
C TYR A 50 14.85 6.65 -7.92
N PRO A 51 15.14 7.96 -7.81
CA PRO A 51 16.22 8.46 -6.97
C PRO A 51 16.11 7.96 -5.53
N ASP A 52 17.22 7.49 -4.95
CA ASP A 52 17.28 6.96 -3.57
C ASP A 52 16.74 7.94 -2.54
N GLU A 53 16.96 9.23 -2.78
CA GLU A 53 16.45 10.31 -1.92
C GLU A 53 14.92 10.32 -1.86
N TRP A 54 14.25 10.14 -3.02
CA TRP A 54 12.80 10.02 -3.07
C TRP A 54 12.30 8.78 -2.33
N VAL A 55 12.91 7.62 -2.58
CA VAL A 55 12.52 6.35 -1.92
C VAL A 55 12.68 6.45 -0.41
N ARG A 56 13.77 7.09 0.07
CA ARG A 56 13.98 7.34 1.48
C ARG A 56 12.89 8.27 2.06
N LEU A 57 12.63 9.41 1.41
CA LEU A 57 11.60 10.36 1.82
C LEU A 57 10.21 9.70 1.87
N TYR A 58 9.90 8.86 0.89
CA TYR A 58 8.64 8.13 0.80
C TYR A 58 8.46 7.21 2.02
N ARG A 59 9.49 6.44 2.39
CA ARG A 59 9.48 5.53 3.55
C ARG A 59 9.42 6.28 4.87
N GLU A 60 10.25 7.30 5.07
CA GLU A 60 10.32 8.08 6.31
C GLU A 60 8.98 8.77 6.65
N ASN A 61 8.22 9.17 5.64
CA ASN A 61 6.91 9.80 5.82
C ASN A 61 5.74 8.82 5.76
N ASN A 62 5.98 7.51 5.62
CA ASN A 62 4.95 6.48 5.44
C ASN A 62 3.94 6.83 4.34
N PHE A 63 4.43 7.36 3.21
CA PHE A 63 3.56 7.81 2.12
C PHE A 63 2.71 6.68 1.54
N GLN A 64 3.14 5.42 1.63
CA GLN A 64 2.34 4.26 1.21
C GLN A 64 0.96 4.19 1.88
N LEU A 65 0.77 4.80 3.04
CA LEU A 65 -0.52 4.85 3.74
C LEU A 65 -1.47 5.90 3.15
N THR A 66 -0.95 6.89 2.44
CA THR A 66 -1.71 8.03 1.93
C THR A 66 -1.52 8.26 0.43
N ASP A 67 -0.74 7.43 -0.24
CA ASP A 67 -0.49 7.50 -1.68
C ASP A 67 -1.77 7.18 -2.46
N PRO A 68 -2.31 8.13 -3.25
CA PRO A 68 -3.54 7.91 -4.02
C PRO A 68 -3.43 6.75 -5.02
N VAL A 69 -2.22 6.45 -5.54
CA VAL A 69 -1.99 5.34 -6.45
C VAL A 69 -2.19 4.02 -5.72
N ILE A 70 -1.59 3.86 -4.53
CA ILE A 70 -1.77 2.68 -3.69
C ILE A 70 -3.22 2.54 -3.23
N LEU A 71 -3.83 3.62 -2.73
CA LEU A 71 -5.22 3.59 -2.26
C LEU A 71 -6.21 3.25 -3.38
N THR A 72 -5.95 3.71 -4.60
CA THR A 72 -6.75 3.33 -5.78
C THR A 72 -6.57 1.86 -6.11
N ALA A 73 -5.34 1.36 -6.06
CA ALA A 73 -5.01 -0.03 -6.36
C ALA A 73 -5.63 -1.02 -5.36
N PHE A 74 -5.81 -0.64 -4.09
CA PHE A 74 -6.53 -1.48 -3.12
C PHE A 74 -7.95 -1.88 -3.56
N LYS A 75 -8.58 -1.06 -4.41
CA LYS A 75 -9.96 -1.25 -4.87
C LYS A 75 -10.06 -1.71 -6.32
N ARG A 76 -8.94 -2.04 -6.97
CA ARG A 76 -8.90 -2.38 -8.40
C ARG A 76 -8.06 -3.62 -8.63
N THR A 77 -8.40 -4.34 -9.70
CA THR A 77 -7.59 -5.43 -10.25
C THR A 77 -7.04 -5.06 -11.64
N SER A 78 -7.68 -4.09 -12.31
CA SER A 78 -7.26 -3.64 -13.63
C SER A 78 -6.17 -2.57 -13.54
N PRO A 79 -5.21 -2.55 -14.48
CA PRO A 79 -4.25 -1.47 -14.61
C PRO A 79 -4.93 -0.11 -14.84
N PHE A 80 -4.26 0.98 -14.44
CA PHE A 80 -4.81 2.33 -14.58
C PHE A 80 -3.70 3.38 -14.76
N THR A 81 -4.06 4.47 -15.43
CA THR A 81 -3.24 5.68 -15.51
C THR A 81 -3.47 6.57 -14.31
N TRP A 82 -2.48 7.38 -13.96
CA TRP A 82 -2.58 8.37 -12.90
C TRP A 82 -1.71 9.60 -13.21
N ASP A 83 -2.15 10.71 -12.70
CA ASP A 83 -1.46 12.00 -12.70
C ASP A 83 -1.68 12.70 -11.35
N GLU A 84 -1.26 13.96 -11.24
CA GLU A 84 -1.45 14.77 -10.04
C GLU A 84 -2.92 15.04 -9.69
N ASN A 85 -3.84 14.83 -10.63
CA ASN A 85 -5.27 15.00 -10.44
C ASN A 85 -5.97 13.73 -9.98
N ILE A 86 -5.23 12.62 -9.78
CA ILE A 86 -5.82 11.39 -9.27
C ILE A 86 -6.56 11.68 -7.95
N THR A 87 -7.87 11.52 -7.99
CA THR A 87 -8.73 11.71 -6.82
C THR A 87 -9.24 10.36 -6.37
N LEU A 88 -9.24 10.13 -5.08
CA LEU A 88 -9.98 9.02 -4.51
C LEU A 88 -11.47 9.34 -4.62
N MET A 89 -12.29 8.31 -4.79
CA MET A 89 -13.77 8.43 -4.86
C MET A 89 -14.38 9.19 -3.69
N SER A 90 -13.57 9.65 -2.81
CA SER A 90 -13.86 10.37 -1.58
C SER A 90 -12.92 11.55 -1.42
N ASP A 91 -13.27 12.75 -1.80
CA ASP A 91 -12.72 14.10 -1.51
C ASP A 91 -11.40 14.30 -0.73
N LEU A 92 -10.61 13.24 -0.48
CA LEU A 92 -9.27 13.33 0.11
C LEU A 92 -8.27 13.65 -1.01
N ARG A 93 -7.92 14.91 -1.15
CA ARG A 93 -6.80 15.34 -2.01
C ARG A 93 -5.50 15.18 -1.23
N PHE A 94 -4.69 14.20 -1.59
CA PHE A 94 -3.34 14.03 -1.03
C PHE A 94 -2.32 14.79 -1.89
N THR A 95 -2.50 16.11 -2.02
CA THR A 95 -1.67 16.97 -2.89
C THR A 95 -0.20 17.02 -2.47
N LYS A 96 0.09 16.78 -1.20
CA LYS A 96 1.46 16.90 -0.67
C LYS A 96 2.44 15.92 -1.34
N ILE A 97 2.04 14.68 -1.57
CA ILE A 97 2.92 13.67 -2.16
C ILE A 97 3.30 14.03 -3.60
N PHE A 98 2.33 14.45 -4.43
CA PHE A 98 2.61 14.85 -5.81
C PHE A 98 3.43 16.13 -5.91
N THR A 99 3.24 17.08 -4.98
CA THR A 99 4.07 18.30 -4.92
C THR A 99 5.54 17.95 -4.69
N LEU A 100 5.82 16.99 -3.84
CA LEU A 100 7.18 16.51 -3.59
C LEU A 100 7.69 15.64 -4.74
N ALA A 101 6.87 14.73 -5.27
CA ALA A 101 7.21 13.83 -6.36
C ALA A 101 7.60 14.56 -7.64
N LYS A 102 7.01 15.73 -7.92
CA LYS A 102 7.39 16.61 -9.03
C LYS A 102 8.87 17.01 -9.04
N GLN A 103 9.50 17.13 -7.88
CA GLN A 103 10.92 17.47 -7.77
C GLN A 103 11.83 16.35 -8.30
N TYR A 104 11.27 15.16 -8.47
CA TYR A 104 11.94 13.95 -8.95
C TYR A 104 11.37 13.47 -10.30
N ASP A 105 10.64 14.34 -11.03
CA ASP A 105 9.98 14.02 -12.30
C ASP A 105 8.96 12.86 -12.24
N ILE A 106 8.41 12.59 -11.05
CA ILE A 106 7.36 11.59 -10.81
C ILE A 106 6.02 12.30 -10.83
N VAL A 107 5.45 12.51 -12.01
CA VAL A 107 4.24 13.34 -12.20
C VAL A 107 3.03 12.59 -12.75
N ASN A 108 3.27 11.53 -13.52
CA ASN A 108 2.24 10.69 -14.10
C ASN A 108 2.78 9.29 -14.38
N GLY A 109 1.88 8.33 -14.55
CA GLY A 109 2.30 6.97 -14.82
C GLY A 109 1.16 6.01 -15.11
N PHE A 110 1.55 4.77 -15.31
CA PHE A 110 0.67 3.63 -15.52
C PHE A 110 0.99 2.57 -14.47
N THR A 111 -0.02 2.11 -13.73
CA THR A 111 0.15 1.13 -12.65
C THR A 111 -0.59 -0.15 -12.95
N PHE A 112 0.13 -1.27 -12.87
CA PHE A 112 -0.38 -2.64 -12.90
C PHE A 112 -0.62 -3.10 -11.47
N VAL A 113 -1.68 -3.90 -11.26
CA VAL A 113 -2.16 -4.30 -9.94
C VAL A 113 -2.21 -5.82 -9.82
N LEU A 114 -1.70 -6.34 -8.72
CA LEU A 114 -1.80 -7.76 -8.37
C LEU A 114 -2.16 -7.91 -6.88
N HIS A 115 -3.33 -8.48 -6.62
CA HIS A 115 -3.68 -8.96 -5.29
C HIS A 115 -3.26 -10.42 -5.19
N ASP A 116 -2.24 -10.70 -4.39
CA ASP A 116 -1.64 -12.02 -4.35
C ASP A 116 -2.25 -12.97 -3.30
N HIS A 117 -1.82 -14.23 -3.34
CA HIS A 117 -2.29 -15.30 -2.46
C HIS A 117 -1.76 -15.18 -1.01
N MET A 118 -0.73 -14.36 -0.76
CA MET A 118 -0.19 -14.09 0.57
C MET A 118 -0.85 -12.87 1.22
N ASN A 119 -1.97 -12.41 0.66
CA ASN A 119 -2.71 -11.23 1.09
C ASN A 119 -1.88 -9.93 1.02
N ASN A 120 -0.99 -9.83 0.04
CA ASN A 120 -0.30 -8.60 -0.28
C ASN A 120 -0.90 -7.92 -1.53
N LEU A 121 -0.62 -6.64 -1.67
CA LEU A 121 -0.88 -5.84 -2.86
C LEU A 121 0.46 -5.56 -3.52
N ALA A 122 0.70 -6.16 -4.69
CA ALA A 122 1.87 -5.88 -5.51
C ALA A 122 1.50 -4.94 -6.66
N LEU A 123 2.34 -3.95 -6.90
CA LEU A 123 2.17 -2.92 -7.92
C LEU A 123 3.43 -2.82 -8.78
N LEU A 124 3.24 -2.63 -10.07
CA LEU A 124 4.27 -2.16 -10.98
C LEU A 124 3.82 -0.83 -11.57
N SER A 125 4.42 0.26 -11.12
CA SER A 125 4.18 1.61 -11.64
C SER A 125 5.28 1.98 -12.61
N LEU A 126 4.90 2.37 -13.82
CA LEU A 126 5.80 2.85 -14.88
C LEU A 126 5.56 4.35 -15.05
N ILE A 127 6.64 5.15 -15.01
CA ILE A 127 6.55 6.59 -15.25
C ILE A 127 6.43 6.85 -16.75
N ILE A 128 5.52 7.72 -17.11
CA ILE A 128 5.33 8.18 -18.48
C ILE A 128 6.12 9.49 -18.62
N LYS A 129 7.26 9.44 -19.35
CA LYS A 129 8.10 10.61 -19.64
C LYS A 129 7.88 11.09 -21.08
N GLY A 130 7.88 12.41 -21.26
CA GLY A 130 7.89 13.04 -22.59
C GLY A 130 6.57 13.71 -22.98
N THR A 131 6.57 14.32 -24.15
CA THR A 131 5.45 15.11 -24.70
C THR A 131 4.39 14.26 -25.41
N ASP A 132 4.71 13.00 -25.75
CA ASP A 132 3.81 12.09 -26.47
C ASP A 132 3.12 11.09 -25.52
N LEU A 133 2.39 11.62 -24.54
CA LEU A 133 1.63 10.83 -23.58
C LEU A 133 0.71 9.83 -24.27
N ASP A 134 0.02 10.27 -25.33
CA ASP A 134 -0.93 9.43 -26.09
C ASP A 134 -0.25 8.23 -26.76
N VAL A 135 0.94 8.42 -27.33
CA VAL A 135 1.69 7.34 -28.00
C VAL A 135 2.19 6.31 -27.00
N LEU A 136 2.67 6.77 -25.84
CA LEU A 136 3.15 5.85 -24.80
C LEU A 136 1.99 5.14 -24.12
N GLU A 137 0.87 5.83 -23.89
CA GLU A 137 -0.36 5.19 -23.39
C GLU A 137 -0.87 4.12 -24.35
N GLN A 138 -0.89 4.39 -25.66
CA GLN A 138 -1.28 3.40 -26.66
C GLN A 138 -0.33 2.20 -26.66
N LYS A 139 0.98 2.43 -26.56
CA LYS A 139 1.98 1.36 -26.48
C LYS A 139 1.80 0.53 -25.21
N LEU A 140 1.67 1.16 -24.07
CA LEU A 140 1.40 0.47 -22.79
C LEU A 140 0.04 -0.25 -22.81
N ALA A 141 -0.96 0.32 -23.48
CA ALA A 141 -2.24 -0.32 -23.68
C ALA A 141 -2.16 -1.59 -24.55
N ALA A 142 -1.34 -1.57 -25.58
CA ALA A 142 -1.09 -2.75 -26.43
C ALA A 142 -0.32 -3.85 -25.66
N GLU A 143 0.59 -3.48 -24.76
CA GLU A 143 1.45 -4.39 -24.00
C GLU A 143 0.88 -4.75 -22.61
N LYS A 144 -0.33 -4.31 -22.26
CA LYS A 144 -0.94 -4.51 -20.94
C LYS A 144 -0.87 -5.95 -20.45
N GLY A 145 -1.18 -6.91 -21.33
CA GLY A 145 -1.19 -8.32 -20.96
C GLY A 145 0.22 -8.81 -20.62
N ALA A 146 1.22 -8.47 -21.43
CA ALA A 146 2.60 -8.87 -21.22
C ALA A 146 3.17 -8.23 -19.95
N LEU A 147 2.93 -6.94 -19.70
CA LEU A 147 3.39 -6.24 -18.50
C LEU A 147 2.68 -6.73 -17.22
N GLN A 148 1.40 -7.11 -17.32
CA GLN A 148 0.70 -7.74 -16.19
C GLN A 148 1.33 -9.09 -15.83
N ILE A 149 1.72 -9.89 -16.81
CA ILE A 149 2.45 -11.15 -16.58
C ILE A 149 3.84 -10.87 -15.97
N GLN A 150 4.55 -9.82 -16.43
CA GLN A 150 5.81 -9.45 -15.79
C GLN A 150 5.62 -9.10 -14.30
N LEU A 151 4.55 -8.42 -13.92
CA LEU A 151 4.26 -8.16 -12.50
C LEU A 151 4.09 -9.44 -11.71
N ILE A 152 3.41 -10.45 -12.26
CA ILE A 152 3.26 -11.77 -11.62
C ILE A 152 4.63 -12.44 -11.47
N ASP A 153 5.46 -12.44 -12.53
CA ASP A 153 6.81 -12.99 -12.50
C ASP A 153 7.70 -12.29 -11.46
N PHE A 154 7.61 -10.97 -11.34
CA PHE A 154 8.35 -10.19 -10.33
C PHE A 154 7.93 -10.59 -8.92
N ASN A 155 6.64 -10.75 -8.71
CA ASN A 155 6.10 -11.14 -7.42
C ASN A 155 6.52 -12.56 -7.02
N GLU A 156 6.49 -13.51 -7.94
CA GLU A 156 7.00 -14.86 -7.71
C GLU A 156 8.51 -14.88 -7.45
N GLN A 157 9.29 -14.12 -8.22
CA GLN A 157 10.73 -14.03 -8.02
C GLN A 157 11.08 -13.43 -6.66
N MET A 158 10.33 -12.42 -6.24
CA MET A 158 10.45 -11.82 -4.92
C MET A 158 10.22 -12.86 -3.81
N TYR A 159 9.16 -13.68 -3.90
CA TYR A 159 8.90 -14.76 -2.94
C TYR A 159 9.99 -15.82 -2.93
N ARG A 160 10.54 -16.18 -4.09
CA ARG A 160 11.68 -17.14 -4.19
C ARG A 160 12.92 -16.59 -3.48
N LEU A 161 13.26 -15.33 -3.70
CA LEU A 161 14.44 -14.67 -3.10
C LEU A 161 14.30 -14.49 -1.58
N THR A 162 13.11 -14.26 -1.08
CA THR A 162 12.83 -14.07 0.35
C THR A 162 12.65 -15.39 1.10
N GLY A 163 12.61 -16.52 0.40
CA GLY A 163 12.35 -17.86 1.01
C GLY A 163 10.89 -18.07 1.42
N ALA A 164 10.00 -17.13 1.17
CA ALA A 164 8.61 -17.21 1.59
C ALA A 164 7.81 -18.32 0.86
N MET A 165 8.32 -18.85 -0.25
CA MET A 165 7.73 -20.01 -0.95
C MET A 165 8.05 -21.35 -0.29
N THR A 166 9.05 -21.41 0.61
CA THR A 166 9.49 -22.67 1.24
C THR A 166 8.77 -22.96 2.55
N ASP A 167 8.16 -21.97 3.17
CA ASP A 167 7.32 -22.20 4.33
C ASP A 167 5.96 -22.73 3.88
N LYS A 168 5.70 -23.98 4.27
CA LYS A 168 4.45 -24.70 4.00
C LYS A 168 3.27 -23.77 4.29
N TRP A 169 2.38 -23.66 3.31
CA TRP A 169 1.03 -23.13 3.52
C TRP A 169 0.46 -23.73 4.82
N SER A 170 0.50 -22.98 5.89
CA SER A 170 -0.23 -23.28 7.13
C SER A 170 -1.33 -22.24 7.24
N PRO A 171 -2.62 -22.63 7.05
CA PRO A 171 -3.78 -21.75 7.27
C PRO A 171 -3.81 -21.18 8.69
N GLU A 172 -3.03 -21.76 9.61
CA GLU A 172 -2.97 -21.40 11.04
C GLU A 172 -1.93 -20.31 11.38
N ALA A 173 -1.16 -19.81 10.41
CA ALA A 173 -0.23 -18.70 10.63
C ALA A 173 -0.91 -17.31 10.61
N ASP A 174 -2.20 -17.25 10.89
CA ASP A 174 -2.93 -16.04 11.25
C ASP A 174 -2.56 -15.60 12.67
N SER A 175 -1.25 -15.51 12.94
CA SER A 175 -0.81 -14.90 14.19
C SER A 175 -1.19 -13.41 14.12
N ASP A 176 -2.03 -13.01 15.04
CA ASP A 176 -2.57 -11.66 15.32
C ASP A 176 -1.46 -10.56 15.42
N ASN A 177 -0.21 -10.98 15.27
CA ASN A 177 1.00 -10.16 15.47
C ASN A 177 1.39 -9.32 14.23
N SER A 178 0.71 -9.48 13.08
CA SER A 178 0.98 -8.70 11.86
C SER A 178 -0.02 -7.55 11.63
N ALA A 179 -1.02 -7.41 12.49
CA ALA A 179 -2.02 -6.36 12.36
C ALA A 179 -1.45 -5.00 12.81
N ILE A 180 -1.72 -3.95 12.04
CA ILE A 180 -1.30 -2.57 12.38
C ILE A 180 -1.94 -2.08 13.70
N PHE A 181 -3.15 -2.56 14.00
CA PHE A 181 -3.88 -2.19 15.21
C PHE A 181 -3.88 -3.33 16.23
N THR A 182 -3.73 -2.98 17.51
CA THR A 182 -4.05 -3.92 18.60
C THR A 182 -5.54 -4.24 18.60
N LEU A 183 -5.94 -5.34 19.23
CA LEU A 183 -7.36 -5.73 19.37
C LEU A 183 -8.22 -4.60 19.91
N ARG A 184 -7.73 -3.85 20.91
CA ARG A 184 -8.45 -2.72 21.51
C ARG A 184 -8.50 -1.49 20.62
N GLU A 185 -7.45 -1.20 19.90
CA GLU A 185 -7.45 -0.12 18.88
C GLU A 185 -8.43 -0.43 17.77
N ASN A 186 -8.43 -1.68 17.27
CA ASN A 186 -9.38 -2.11 16.26
C ASN A 186 -10.83 -2.06 16.76
N GLU A 187 -11.10 -2.52 17.97
CA GLU A 187 -12.45 -2.49 18.57
C GLU A 187 -12.99 -1.06 18.67
N VAL A 188 -12.18 -0.14 19.16
CA VAL A 188 -12.54 1.29 19.26
C VAL A 188 -12.73 1.91 17.88
N LEU A 189 -11.85 1.62 16.93
CA LEU A 189 -11.94 2.12 15.56
C LEU A 189 -13.17 1.56 14.83
N TYR A 190 -13.51 0.28 15.05
CA TYR A 190 -14.72 -0.35 14.51
C TYR A 190 -15.98 0.39 14.94
N TRP A 191 -16.17 0.63 16.24
CA TRP A 191 -17.36 1.35 16.71
C TRP A 191 -17.40 2.80 16.23
N ALA A 192 -16.24 3.46 16.15
CA ALA A 192 -16.16 4.79 15.55
C ALA A 192 -16.53 4.81 14.07
N SER A 193 -16.13 3.77 13.30
CA SER A 193 -16.51 3.63 11.88
C SER A 193 -18.00 3.36 11.69
N MET A 194 -18.66 2.75 12.70
CA MET A 194 -20.12 2.55 12.75
C MET A 194 -20.88 3.80 13.21
N GLY A 195 -20.19 4.95 13.34
CA GLY A 195 -20.80 6.23 13.72
C GLY A 195 -21.04 6.40 15.23
N LYS A 196 -20.53 5.53 16.10
CA LYS A 196 -20.66 5.67 17.53
C LYS A 196 -19.82 6.82 18.08
N THR A 197 -20.37 7.58 18.99
CA THR A 197 -19.64 8.60 19.76
C THR A 197 -18.67 7.96 20.75
N TYR A 198 -17.71 8.70 21.26
CA TYR A 198 -16.77 8.20 22.26
C TYR A 198 -17.45 7.75 23.57
N VAL A 199 -18.58 8.38 23.91
CA VAL A 199 -19.39 8.00 25.09
C VAL A 199 -20.10 6.65 24.85
N GLU A 200 -20.71 6.48 23.68
CA GLU A 200 -21.35 5.20 23.29
C GLU A 200 -20.31 4.09 23.18
N THR A 201 -19.16 4.37 22.54
CA THR A 201 -18.05 3.41 22.43
C THR A 201 -17.54 3.01 23.81
N SER A 202 -17.40 3.96 24.74
CA SER A 202 -17.04 3.69 26.15
C SER A 202 -18.02 2.74 26.81
N ALA A 203 -19.34 2.96 26.67
CA ALA A 203 -20.38 2.12 27.20
C ALA A 203 -20.36 0.70 26.60
N ILE A 204 -20.17 0.58 25.29
CA ILE A 204 -20.13 -0.70 24.56
C ILE A 204 -18.91 -1.54 24.96
N THR A 205 -17.74 -0.89 25.01
CA THR A 205 -16.44 -1.58 25.21
C THR A 205 -16.05 -1.76 26.68
N GLY A 206 -16.80 -1.11 27.60
CA GLY A 206 -16.55 -1.17 29.05
C GLY A 206 -15.27 -0.43 29.49
N ILE A 207 -14.75 0.53 28.69
CA ILE A 207 -13.57 1.34 29.02
C ILE A 207 -13.95 2.82 29.17
N SER A 208 -13.12 3.61 29.84
CA SER A 208 -13.40 5.03 30.03
C SER A 208 -13.34 5.81 28.71
N VAL A 209 -14.07 6.94 28.62
CA VAL A 209 -14.01 7.86 27.46
C VAL A 209 -12.59 8.37 27.21
N SER A 210 -11.80 8.57 28.27
CA SER A 210 -10.39 8.95 28.15
C SER A 210 -9.55 7.84 27.48
N THR A 211 -9.82 6.59 27.79
CA THR A 211 -9.18 5.43 27.18
C THR A 211 -9.58 5.27 25.72
N VAL A 212 -10.85 5.51 25.37
CA VAL A 212 -11.31 5.56 23.96
C VAL A 212 -10.51 6.62 23.18
N LYS A 213 -10.40 7.84 23.71
CA LYS A 213 -9.61 8.92 23.08
C LYS A 213 -8.14 8.55 22.91
N PHE A 214 -7.55 7.87 23.90
CA PHE A 214 -6.17 7.39 23.85
C PHE A 214 -5.98 6.39 22.70
N HIS A 215 -6.85 5.40 22.55
CA HIS A 215 -6.77 4.45 21.44
C HIS A 215 -6.95 5.11 20.08
N ILE A 216 -7.90 6.05 19.94
CA ILE A 216 -8.07 6.81 18.69
C ILE A 216 -6.82 7.64 18.38
N LYS A 217 -6.18 8.26 19.37
CA LYS A 217 -4.92 8.98 19.18
C LYS A 217 -3.81 8.07 18.65
N ASN A 218 -3.70 6.86 19.20
CA ASN A 218 -2.72 5.88 18.74
C ASN A 218 -2.99 5.44 17.30
N VAL A 219 -4.26 5.18 16.94
CA VAL A 219 -4.67 4.86 15.56
C VAL A 219 -4.31 5.99 14.60
N VAL A 220 -4.61 7.25 14.96
CA VAL A 220 -4.23 8.44 14.17
C VAL A 220 -2.72 8.50 13.94
N SER A 221 -1.93 8.25 15.00
CA SER A 221 -0.47 8.24 14.92
C SER A 221 0.05 7.12 14.03
N LYS A 222 -0.48 5.90 14.19
CA LYS A 222 -0.07 4.73 13.40
C LYS A 222 -0.37 4.88 11.90
N LEU A 223 -1.48 5.53 11.56
CA LEU A 223 -1.87 5.78 10.18
C LEU A 223 -1.22 7.06 9.59
N GLY A 224 -0.48 7.83 10.38
CA GLY A 224 0.18 9.05 9.92
C GLY A 224 -0.78 10.16 9.48
N VAL A 225 -2.04 10.14 9.94
CA VAL A 225 -3.07 11.11 9.56
C VAL A 225 -3.26 12.20 10.64
N SER A 226 -4.00 13.29 10.32
CA SER A 226 -4.10 14.47 11.18
C SER A 226 -5.20 14.37 12.23
N ASN A 227 -6.23 13.52 12.03
CA ASN A 227 -7.39 13.46 12.91
C ASN A 227 -8.15 12.14 12.81
N ALA A 228 -9.05 11.90 13.77
CA ALA A 228 -9.84 10.68 13.87
C ALA A 228 -10.72 10.40 12.63
N ARG A 229 -11.30 11.44 12.00
CA ARG A 229 -12.13 11.27 10.80
C ARG A 229 -11.33 10.72 9.64
N GLN A 230 -10.11 11.22 9.43
CA GLN A 230 -9.19 10.69 8.42
C GLN A 230 -8.75 9.27 8.75
N ALA A 231 -8.48 8.98 10.04
CA ALA A 231 -8.11 7.63 10.47
C ALA A 231 -9.21 6.61 10.22
N ILE A 232 -10.46 6.93 10.57
CA ILE A 232 -11.62 6.08 10.31
C ILE A 232 -11.76 5.84 8.80
N ARG A 233 -11.68 6.91 8.00
CA ARG A 233 -11.82 6.81 6.56
C ARG A 233 -10.73 5.93 5.95
N LEU A 234 -9.47 6.19 6.30
CA LEU A 234 -8.34 5.41 5.79
C LEU A 234 -8.41 3.95 6.24
N GLY A 235 -8.84 3.70 7.47
CA GLY A 235 -9.06 2.35 7.98
C GLY A 235 -10.11 1.57 7.19
N VAL A 236 -11.17 2.24 6.73
CA VAL A 236 -12.19 1.65 5.84
C VAL A 236 -11.63 1.48 4.42
N GLU A 237 -10.94 2.48 3.87
CA GLU A 237 -10.37 2.45 2.53
C GLU A 237 -9.37 1.31 2.32
N LEU A 238 -8.56 1.03 3.33
CA LEU A 238 -7.54 -0.03 3.33
C LEU A 238 -8.03 -1.36 3.87
N ASP A 239 -9.33 -1.48 4.19
CA ASP A 239 -9.92 -2.69 4.79
C ASP A 239 -9.18 -3.18 6.06
N LEU A 240 -8.73 -2.25 6.90
CA LEU A 240 -7.98 -2.54 8.12
C LEU A 240 -8.88 -2.80 9.33
N ILE A 241 -10.16 -2.41 9.23
CA ILE A 241 -11.13 -2.49 10.35
C ILE A 241 -11.80 -3.85 10.33
N ARG A 242 -11.53 -4.65 11.37
CA ARG A 242 -12.17 -5.95 11.54
C ARG A 242 -13.41 -5.82 12.45
N PRO A 243 -14.47 -6.63 12.22
CA PRO A 243 -15.61 -6.69 13.13
C PRO A 243 -15.16 -6.93 14.57
N ALA A 244 -15.69 -6.16 15.52
CA ALA A 244 -15.38 -6.34 16.92
C ALA A 244 -16.04 -7.60 17.47
N ALA A 245 -15.33 -8.39 18.28
CA ALA A 245 -15.91 -9.58 18.92
C ALA A 245 -17.14 -9.27 19.79
N SER A 246 -17.25 -8.03 20.32
CA SER A 246 -18.42 -7.51 21.02
C SER A 246 -19.64 -7.23 20.12
N ALA A 247 -19.48 -7.21 18.79
CA ALA A 247 -20.58 -7.03 17.85
C ALA A 247 -21.33 -8.34 17.52
N ALA A 248 -20.79 -9.47 17.94
CA ALA A 248 -21.37 -10.81 17.70
C ALA A 248 -22.28 -11.30 18.85
N ARG A 249 -22.56 -10.46 19.83
CA ARG A 249 -23.50 -10.69 20.92
C ARG A 249 -24.69 -9.74 20.75
#